data_017225b0f02e48ed3769a5050869e500
#
_entry.id   017225b0f02e48ed3769a5050869e500
#
_cell.length_a   1.000
_cell.length_b   1.000
_cell.length_c   1.000
_cell.angle_alpha   90.00
_cell.angle_beta   90.00
_cell.angle_gamma   90.00
#
_symmetry.space_group_name_H-M   'P 1'
#
loop_
_entity.id
_entity.type
_entity.pdbx_description
1 polymer ?
#
loop_
_entity_poly.entity_id
_entity_poly.type
_entity_poly.pdbx_seq_one_letter_code
_entity_poly.pdbx_strand_id
1 'polypeptide(L)'
;MKVLIIGASGLLAKPVIQHLDKAGFQLRLFSRTVTQSMFDEEYEMVQGNVFNLNDLDRAMTGCDAVHISLSKLNEALATKVIVDTARQKEIKLISTVSGCTVAEENRWFPMIEHKYQAEQYIINSGIPYMIFRPSWFFETLDLMIRDGKATQLGKQPNPAHWIAAVDFARMVATAFKKPEARNKIFFIHGPEKYLMKDILEKYCNHQYSEIKKVSIVPLWMIKIIAVLTGNKELKDAASLFAYFEKVNELGNPDETNKLLGKPETTLEKWIHSFLIQA
;
A
#
# COMPACT_ATOMS: atom_id res chain seq x y z
N MET A 1 -0.49 10.79 21.25
CA MET A 1 0.64 10.34 20.41
C MET A 1 0.52 11.03 19.07
N LYS A 2 1.60 11.69 18.63
CA LYS A 2 1.67 12.37 17.33
C LYS A 2 2.35 11.46 16.31
N VAL A 3 1.67 11.20 15.20
CA VAL A 3 2.14 10.28 14.15
C VAL A 3 2.48 11.05 12.88
N LEU A 4 3.70 10.91 12.39
CA LEU A 4 4.09 11.37 11.08
C LEU A 4 3.67 10.35 10.02
N ILE A 5 2.91 10.78 9.02
CA ILE A 5 2.50 9.94 7.89
C ILE A 5 3.37 10.29 6.69
N ILE A 6 4.34 9.43 6.36
CA ILE A 6 5.21 9.58 5.19
C ILE A 6 4.54 8.92 3.99
N GLY A 7 4.44 9.65 2.88
CA GLY A 7 3.70 9.23 1.69
C GLY A 7 2.22 9.59 1.74
N ALA A 8 1.88 10.67 2.44
CA ALA A 8 0.51 11.11 2.72
C ALA A 8 -0.36 11.40 1.48
N SER A 9 0.22 11.58 0.30
CA SER A 9 -0.49 11.75 -0.97
C SER A 9 -0.70 10.43 -1.76
N GLY A 10 -0.34 9.28 -1.17
CA GLY A 10 -0.50 7.97 -1.81
C GLY A 10 -1.93 7.45 -1.78
N LEU A 11 -2.24 6.48 -2.65
CA LEU A 11 -3.56 5.88 -2.82
C LEU A 11 -4.16 5.35 -1.50
N LEU A 12 -3.34 4.73 -0.65
CA LEU A 12 -3.78 4.15 0.63
C LEU A 12 -3.70 5.13 1.80
N ALA A 13 -3.16 6.33 1.58
CA ALA A 13 -2.89 7.26 2.67
C ALA A 13 -4.16 7.87 3.25
N LYS A 14 -5.10 8.34 2.39
CA LYS A 14 -6.33 9.02 2.86
C LYS A 14 -7.13 8.15 3.84
N PRO A 15 -7.47 6.88 3.55
CA PRO A 15 -8.15 6.01 4.52
C PRO A 15 -7.37 5.81 5.83
N VAL A 16 -6.05 5.64 5.77
CA VAL A 16 -5.22 5.45 6.97
C VAL A 16 -5.21 6.72 7.82
N ILE A 17 -5.05 7.90 7.20
CA ILE A 17 -5.11 9.20 7.88
C ILE A 17 -6.45 9.35 8.60
N GLN A 18 -7.58 9.15 7.89
CA GLN A 18 -8.91 9.28 8.47
C GLN A 18 -9.16 8.33 9.66
N HIS A 19 -8.66 7.08 9.57
CA HIS A 19 -8.86 6.11 10.66
C HIS A 19 -7.95 6.39 11.87
N LEU A 20 -6.73 6.86 11.66
CA LEU A 20 -5.85 7.27 12.75
C LEU A 20 -6.38 8.54 13.43
N ASP A 21 -6.89 9.49 12.66
CA ASP A 21 -7.51 10.71 13.19
C ASP A 21 -8.76 10.40 14.03
N LYS A 22 -9.71 9.62 13.48
CA LYS A 22 -10.88 9.11 14.22
C LYS A 22 -10.50 8.28 15.46
N ALA A 23 -9.32 7.69 15.47
CA ALA A 23 -8.78 6.96 16.60
C ALA A 23 -8.17 7.88 17.69
N GLY A 24 -8.11 9.20 17.46
CA GLY A 24 -7.64 10.23 18.40
C GLY A 24 -6.13 10.48 18.36
N PHE A 25 -5.44 10.09 17.26
CA PHE A 25 -4.03 10.43 17.07
C PHE A 25 -3.88 11.82 16.46
N GLN A 26 -2.91 12.59 16.94
CA GLN A 26 -2.48 13.81 16.25
C GLN A 26 -1.65 13.42 15.03
N LEU A 27 -1.94 14.02 13.88
CA LEU A 27 -1.29 13.64 12.63
C LEU A 27 -0.48 14.81 12.06
N ARG A 28 0.70 14.47 11.54
CA ARG A 28 1.47 15.33 10.65
C ARG A 28 1.65 14.58 9.33
N LEU A 29 1.31 15.23 8.23
CA LEU A 29 1.32 14.66 6.89
C LEU A 29 2.57 15.11 6.13
N PHE A 30 3.30 14.16 5.55
CA PHE A 30 4.53 14.42 4.81
C PHE A 30 4.52 13.74 3.45
N SER A 31 4.64 14.53 2.41
CA SER A 31 4.98 14.10 1.05
C SER A 31 5.47 15.26 0.21
N ARG A 32 5.92 14.99 -1.02
CA ARG A 32 6.34 16.04 -1.96
C ARG A 32 5.18 16.91 -2.45
N THR A 33 3.97 16.37 -2.43
CA THR A 33 2.78 16.95 -3.09
C THR A 33 1.57 17.04 -2.16
N VAL A 34 1.72 16.83 -0.85
CA VAL A 34 0.59 16.94 0.08
C VAL A 34 0.09 18.39 0.14
N THR A 35 -1.23 18.54 0.04
CA THR A 35 -1.92 19.83 0.15
C THR A 35 -3.21 19.67 0.94
N GLN A 36 -3.69 20.75 1.55
CA GLN A 36 -4.93 20.76 2.33
C GLN A 36 -6.15 20.34 1.49
N SER A 37 -6.17 20.69 0.21
CA SER A 37 -7.27 20.32 -0.71
C SER A 37 -7.49 18.82 -0.92
N MET A 38 -6.54 17.97 -0.47
CA MET A 38 -6.67 16.51 -0.52
C MET A 38 -7.54 15.96 0.61
N PHE A 39 -7.81 16.76 1.64
CA PHE A 39 -8.46 16.31 2.87
C PHE A 39 -9.58 17.28 3.28
N ASP A 40 -10.61 16.72 3.88
CA ASP A 40 -11.76 17.48 4.38
C ASP A 40 -11.45 18.12 5.76
N GLU A 41 -10.57 17.47 6.55
CA GLU A 41 -10.12 17.92 7.87
C GLU A 41 -8.79 18.68 7.76
N GLU A 42 -8.54 19.57 8.71
CA GLU A 42 -7.27 20.32 8.78
C GLU A 42 -6.17 19.46 9.42
N TYR A 43 -5.03 19.34 8.74
CA TYR A 43 -3.86 18.62 9.23
C TYR A 43 -2.59 19.48 9.20
N GLU A 44 -1.71 19.23 10.14
CA GLU A 44 -0.35 19.77 10.04
C GLU A 44 0.38 19.11 8.88
N MET A 45 0.91 19.91 7.95
CA MET A 45 1.54 19.42 6.72
C MET A 45 2.96 19.91 6.57
N VAL A 46 3.83 19.03 6.09
CA VAL A 46 5.20 19.34 5.70
C VAL A 46 5.43 18.81 4.29
N GLN A 47 5.54 19.69 3.31
CA GLN A 47 6.02 19.31 1.99
C GLN A 47 7.52 19.11 2.02
N GLY A 48 8.01 18.01 1.42
CA GLY A 48 9.42 17.70 1.40
C GLY A 48 9.75 16.36 0.75
N ASN A 49 11.05 16.11 0.67
CA ASN A 49 11.60 14.88 0.10
C ASN A 49 12.30 14.09 1.20
N VAL A 50 12.01 12.78 1.30
CA VAL A 50 12.63 11.86 2.29
C VAL A 50 14.17 11.81 2.18
N PHE A 51 14.74 12.14 1.03
CA PHE A 51 16.18 12.21 0.82
C PHE A 51 16.80 13.57 1.19
N ASN A 52 15.99 14.57 1.51
CA ASN A 52 16.45 15.84 2.08
C ASN A 52 16.38 15.74 3.62
N LEU A 53 17.53 15.64 4.26
CA LEU A 53 17.61 15.46 5.71
C LEU A 53 16.97 16.61 6.49
N ASN A 54 17.05 17.85 6.00
CA ASN A 54 16.42 19.00 6.64
C ASN A 54 14.89 18.91 6.58
N ASP A 55 14.33 18.44 5.45
CA ASP A 55 12.89 18.26 5.33
C ASP A 55 12.40 17.17 6.28
N LEU A 56 13.13 16.05 6.34
CA LEU A 56 12.79 14.91 7.17
C LEU A 56 12.95 15.23 8.67
N ASP A 57 14.01 15.94 9.02
CA ASP A 57 14.25 16.43 10.39
C ASP A 57 13.09 17.32 10.86
N ARG A 58 12.71 18.31 10.06
CA ARG A 58 11.57 19.19 10.34
C ARG A 58 10.27 18.40 10.47
N ALA A 59 10.06 17.40 9.58
CA ALA A 59 8.86 16.57 9.61
C ALA A 59 8.77 15.70 10.87
N MET A 60 9.88 15.12 11.33
CA MET A 60 9.90 14.21 12.48
C MET A 60 9.94 14.94 13.83
N THR A 61 10.43 16.18 13.88
CA THR A 61 10.55 16.92 15.16
C THR A 61 9.22 17.02 15.88
N GLY A 62 9.16 16.50 17.11
CA GLY A 62 7.97 16.48 17.98
C GLY A 62 6.95 15.39 17.62
N CYS A 63 7.29 14.44 16.76
CA CYS A 63 6.47 13.26 16.53
C CYS A 63 6.91 12.10 17.44
N ASP A 64 5.95 11.27 17.85
CA ASP A 64 6.20 10.07 18.65
C ASP A 64 6.39 8.83 17.78
N ALA A 65 5.74 8.79 16.63
CA ALA A 65 5.71 7.64 15.74
C ALA A 65 5.75 8.05 14.26
N VAL A 66 6.17 7.11 13.41
CA VAL A 66 6.20 7.27 11.96
C VAL A 66 5.43 6.12 11.30
N HIS A 67 4.51 6.44 10.39
CA HIS A 67 3.89 5.49 9.48
C HIS A 67 4.40 5.72 8.06
N ILE A 68 4.97 4.68 7.44
CA ILE A 68 5.60 4.73 6.11
C ILE A 68 4.68 4.06 5.10
N SER A 69 4.24 4.82 4.09
CA SER A 69 3.46 4.31 2.96
C SER A 69 4.16 4.71 1.65
N LEU A 70 5.23 4.01 1.32
CA LEU A 70 6.03 4.21 0.10
C LEU A 70 5.87 3.01 -0.84
N SER A 71 5.96 3.24 -2.16
CA SER A 71 5.74 2.20 -3.17
C SER A 71 6.66 2.31 -4.41
N LYS A 72 7.81 2.97 -4.28
CA LYS A 72 8.74 3.19 -5.41
C LYS A 72 9.99 2.34 -5.31
N LEU A 73 10.69 2.17 -6.44
CA LEU A 73 11.91 1.35 -6.57
C LEU A 73 13.07 1.71 -5.63
N ASN A 74 13.07 2.89 -5.01
CA ASN A 74 14.08 3.30 -4.04
C ASN A 74 13.58 3.23 -2.58
N GLU A 75 12.54 2.44 -2.32
CA GLU A 75 11.91 2.30 -1.00
C GLU A 75 12.91 1.87 0.09
N ALA A 76 13.81 0.93 -0.22
CA ALA A 76 14.84 0.49 0.73
C ALA A 76 15.72 1.65 1.21
N LEU A 77 16.26 2.43 0.28
CA LEU A 77 17.11 3.57 0.62
C LEU A 77 16.34 4.66 1.37
N ALA A 78 15.12 4.94 0.92
CA ALA A 78 14.25 5.90 1.61
C ALA A 78 13.96 5.45 3.05
N THR A 79 13.62 4.17 3.25
CA THR A 79 13.38 3.62 4.58
C THR A 79 14.62 3.68 5.45
N LYS A 80 15.81 3.40 4.90
CA LYS A 80 17.07 3.54 5.64
C LYS A 80 17.25 4.97 6.16
N VAL A 81 17.08 5.97 5.31
CA VAL A 81 17.20 7.39 5.71
C VAL A 81 16.15 7.75 6.77
N ILE A 82 14.91 7.29 6.61
CA ILE A 82 13.83 7.50 7.59
C ILE A 82 14.20 6.88 8.94
N VAL A 83 14.68 5.65 8.96
CA VAL A 83 15.07 4.93 10.19
C VAL A 83 16.24 5.63 10.89
N ASP A 84 17.27 6.02 10.14
CA ASP A 84 18.43 6.72 10.71
C ASP A 84 18.03 8.06 11.34
N THR A 85 17.13 8.82 10.70
CA THR A 85 16.57 10.06 11.26
C THR A 85 15.67 9.78 12.46
N ALA A 86 14.84 8.73 12.39
CA ALA A 86 13.94 8.35 13.49
C ALA A 86 14.69 8.00 14.77
N ARG A 87 15.87 7.35 14.68
CA ARG A 87 16.75 7.11 15.83
C ARG A 87 17.26 8.40 16.45
N GLN A 88 17.68 9.38 15.62
CA GLN A 88 18.17 10.67 16.09
C GLN A 88 17.08 11.51 16.76
N LYS A 89 15.83 11.33 16.34
CA LYS A 89 14.64 12.02 16.89
C LYS A 89 13.93 11.25 17.99
N GLU A 90 14.50 10.13 18.45
CA GLU A 90 13.95 9.29 19.53
C GLU A 90 12.51 8.86 19.26
N ILE A 91 12.19 8.56 17.98
CA ILE A 91 10.89 8.01 17.59
C ILE A 91 10.65 6.68 18.30
N LYS A 92 9.47 6.53 18.87
CA LYS A 92 9.09 5.38 19.75
C LYS A 92 8.44 4.23 18.99
N LEU A 93 8.03 4.46 17.73
CA LEU A 93 7.34 3.46 16.92
C LEU A 93 7.50 3.77 15.43
N ILE A 94 7.86 2.75 14.65
CA ILE A 94 7.82 2.79 13.19
C ILE A 94 6.80 1.78 12.70
N SER A 95 5.90 2.19 11.80
CA SER A 95 5.06 1.26 11.06
C SER A 95 5.23 1.44 9.55
N THR A 96 5.07 0.37 8.79
CA THR A 96 5.21 0.42 7.33
C THR A 96 4.20 -0.46 6.61
N VAL A 97 3.84 -0.04 5.39
CA VAL A 97 3.07 -0.85 4.44
C VAL A 97 4.07 -1.58 3.53
N SER A 98 4.06 -2.90 3.60
CA SER A 98 4.88 -3.79 2.77
C SER A 98 4.01 -4.56 1.76
N GLY A 99 4.15 -5.88 1.63
CA GLY A 99 3.32 -6.71 0.76
C GLY A 99 3.36 -8.18 1.14
N CYS A 100 2.27 -8.89 0.91
CA CYS A 100 2.11 -10.29 1.31
C CYS A 100 3.08 -11.27 0.60
N THR A 101 3.71 -10.86 -0.50
CA THR A 101 4.68 -11.68 -1.23
C THR A 101 6.14 -11.42 -0.84
N VAL A 102 6.38 -10.55 0.15
CA VAL A 102 7.75 -10.25 0.64
C VAL A 102 8.29 -11.44 1.43
N ALA A 103 9.27 -12.13 0.84
CA ALA A 103 9.95 -13.29 1.42
C ALA A 103 11.34 -13.46 0.79
N GLU A 104 12.19 -14.25 1.44
CA GLU A 104 13.57 -14.51 0.98
C GLU A 104 13.59 -15.09 -0.44
N GLU A 105 12.75 -16.07 -0.72
CA GLU A 105 12.65 -16.74 -2.02
C GLU A 105 12.20 -15.83 -3.17
N ASN A 106 11.59 -14.68 -2.87
CA ASN A 106 11.05 -13.72 -3.85
C ASN A 106 11.97 -12.52 -4.11
N ARG A 107 13.14 -12.45 -3.46
CA ARG A 107 14.10 -11.33 -3.57
C ARG A 107 14.74 -11.19 -4.96
N TRP A 108 14.59 -12.21 -5.81
CA TRP A 108 15.00 -12.11 -7.22
C TRP A 108 14.25 -11.00 -8.00
N PHE A 109 13.09 -10.56 -7.50
CA PHE A 109 12.35 -9.45 -8.09
C PHE A 109 12.73 -8.13 -7.39
N PRO A 110 13.26 -7.12 -8.13
CA PRO A 110 13.85 -5.92 -7.51
C PRO A 110 12.93 -5.17 -6.54
N MET A 111 11.63 -5.07 -6.85
CA MET A 111 10.68 -4.41 -5.95
C MET A 111 10.55 -5.15 -4.61
N ILE A 112 10.53 -6.48 -4.65
CA ILE A 112 10.47 -7.30 -3.42
C ILE A 112 11.78 -7.24 -2.65
N GLU A 113 12.92 -7.24 -3.34
CA GLU A 113 14.22 -7.01 -2.70
C GLU A 113 14.24 -5.70 -1.93
N HIS A 114 13.78 -4.60 -2.55
CA HIS A 114 13.72 -3.31 -1.88
C HIS A 114 12.77 -3.31 -0.67
N LYS A 115 11.61 -3.95 -0.78
CA LYS A 115 10.69 -4.11 0.36
C LYS A 115 11.29 -4.95 1.47
N TYR A 116 11.92 -6.06 1.13
CA TYR A 116 12.61 -6.93 2.09
C TYR A 116 13.70 -6.15 2.84
N GLN A 117 14.56 -5.42 2.11
CA GLN A 117 15.59 -4.58 2.74
C GLN A 117 14.98 -3.49 3.63
N ALA A 118 13.90 -2.84 3.18
CA ALA A 118 13.20 -1.84 3.98
C ALA A 118 12.71 -2.43 5.32
N GLU A 119 12.09 -3.61 5.28
CA GLU A 119 11.68 -4.32 6.50
C GLU A 119 12.90 -4.64 7.40
N GLN A 120 14.02 -5.10 6.82
CA GLN A 120 15.22 -5.39 7.61
C GLN A 120 15.81 -4.14 8.28
N TYR A 121 15.81 -2.98 7.61
CA TYR A 121 16.23 -1.71 8.23
C TYR A 121 15.35 -1.34 9.43
N ILE A 122 14.04 -1.56 9.33
CA ILE A 122 13.09 -1.30 10.41
C ILE A 122 13.30 -2.29 11.56
N ILE A 123 13.34 -3.60 11.29
CA ILE A 123 13.50 -4.67 12.28
C ILE A 123 14.81 -4.47 13.08
N ASN A 124 15.91 -4.17 12.37
CA ASN A 124 17.23 -3.99 12.98
C ASN A 124 17.44 -2.57 13.55
N SER A 125 16.41 -1.71 13.53
CA SER A 125 16.52 -0.34 14.02
C SER A 125 16.69 -0.23 15.54
N GLY A 126 16.20 -1.22 16.29
CA GLY A 126 16.02 -1.13 17.74
C GLY A 126 14.79 -0.32 18.17
N ILE A 127 14.06 0.29 17.23
CA ILE A 127 12.80 1.00 17.48
C ILE A 127 11.66 -0.02 17.39
N PRO A 128 10.70 -0.04 18.32
CA PRO A 128 9.49 -0.84 18.19
C PRO A 128 8.80 -0.63 16.85
N TYR A 129 8.34 -1.71 16.22
CA TYR A 129 7.82 -1.64 14.87
C TYR A 129 6.50 -2.40 14.66
N MET A 130 5.82 -2.07 13.54
CA MET A 130 4.70 -2.82 12.98
C MET A 130 4.85 -2.86 11.46
N ILE A 131 4.89 -4.05 10.87
CA ILE A 131 4.99 -4.24 9.42
C ILE A 131 3.69 -4.84 8.90
N PHE A 132 3.01 -4.15 8.01
CA PHE A 132 1.77 -4.62 7.42
C PHE A 132 2.04 -5.17 6.02
N ARG A 133 1.71 -6.43 5.79
CA ARG A 133 1.84 -7.15 4.53
C ARG A 133 0.45 -7.44 3.93
N PRO A 134 -0.20 -6.42 3.33
CA PRO A 134 -1.51 -6.61 2.70
C PRO A 134 -1.42 -7.41 1.41
N SER A 135 -2.54 -8.02 1.04
CA SER A 135 -2.83 -8.56 -0.30
C SER A 135 -3.19 -7.43 -1.28
N TRP A 136 -3.88 -7.74 -2.38
CA TRP A 136 -4.31 -6.74 -3.37
C TRP A 136 -5.41 -5.83 -2.84
N PHE A 137 -5.37 -4.55 -3.26
CA PHE A 137 -6.39 -3.58 -2.90
C PHE A 137 -7.43 -3.39 -4.00
N PHE A 138 -8.72 -3.34 -3.66
CA PHE A 138 -9.79 -3.04 -4.61
C PHE A 138 -9.55 -1.70 -5.31
N GLU A 139 -9.01 -0.71 -4.62
CA GLU A 139 -8.71 0.64 -5.13
C GLU A 139 -7.69 0.63 -6.29
N THR A 140 -6.99 -0.49 -6.52
CA THR A 140 -6.09 -0.64 -7.66
C THR A 140 -6.80 -1.06 -8.95
N LEU A 141 -8.08 -1.45 -8.89
CA LEU A 141 -8.84 -1.88 -10.07
C LEU A 141 -8.98 -0.76 -11.09
N ASP A 142 -9.16 0.48 -10.67
CA ASP A 142 -9.25 1.64 -11.55
C ASP A 142 -7.98 1.86 -12.39
N LEU A 143 -6.82 1.46 -11.88
CA LEU A 143 -5.56 1.58 -12.61
C LEU A 143 -5.50 0.68 -13.86
N MET A 144 -6.39 -0.31 -13.95
CA MET A 144 -6.51 -1.23 -15.08
C MET A 144 -7.53 -0.76 -16.13
N ILE A 145 -8.18 0.38 -15.87
CA ILE A 145 -9.19 0.96 -16.77
C ILE A 145 -8.63 2.25 -17.35
N ARG A 146 -8.53 2.31 -18.68
CA ARG A 146 -8.06 3.49 -19.42
C ARG A 146 -8.86 3.63 -20.71
N ASP A 147 -9.23 4.85 -21.06
CA ASP A 147 -9.92 5.19 -22.31
C ASP A 147 -11.15 4.31 -22.58
N GLY A 148 -11.96 4.05 -21.56
CA GLY A 148 -13.15 3.20 -21.65
C GLY A 148 -12.87 1.72 -21.91
N LYS A 149 -11.66 1.24 -21.61
CA LYS A 149 -11.25 -0.16 -21.77
C LYS A 149 -10.63 -0.72 -20.51
N ALA A 150 -11.08 -1.90 -20.11
CA ALA A 150 -10.47 -2.67 -19.04
C ALA A 150 -9.42 -3.63 -19.61
N THR A 151 -8.21 -3.58 -19.07
CA THR A 151 -7.08 -4.36 -19.59
C THR A 151 -6.33 -5.06 -18.47
N GLN A 152 -6.28 -6.39 -18.57
CA GLN A 152 -5.40 -7.22 -17.74
C GLN A 152 -4.08 -7.46 -18.48
N LEU A 153 -2.96 -7.26 -17.79
CA LEU A 153 -1.62 -7.57 -18.29
C LEU A 153 -1.24 -9.01 -17.93
N GLY A 154 -0.99 -9.83 -18.95
CA GLY A 154 -0.66 -11.24 -18.76
C GLY A 154 -1.85 -12.12 -18.40
N LYS A 155 -1.58 -13.40 -18.12
CA LYS A 155 -2.61 -14.41 -17.81
C LYS A 155 -3.12 -14.33 -16.37
N GLN A 156 -2.26 -13.94 -15.43
CA GLN A 156 -2.52 -13.87 -13.99
C GLN A 156 -3.28 -15.12 -13.46
N PRO A 157 -2.65 -16.31 -13.50
CA PRO A 157 -3.33 -17.58 -13.21
C PRO A 157 -3.59 -17.79 -11.72
N ASN A 158 -2.93 -17.01 -10.86
CA ASN A 158 -2.98 -17.17 -9.42
C ASN A 158 -4.10 -16.31 -8.83
N PRO A 159 -5.11 -16.91 -8.19
CA PRO A 159 -6.12 -16.13 -7.49
C PRO A 159 -5.51 -15.48 -6.25
N ALA A 160 -5.92 -14.25 -5.95
CA ALA A 160 -5.45 -13.47 -4.81
C ALA A 160 -6.63 -12.96 -3.97
N HIS A 161 -6.39 -12.76 -2.67
CA HIS A 161 -7.34 -12.04 -1.83
C HIS A 161 -7.30 -10.55 -2.14
N TRP A 162 -8.47 -9.92 -2.02
CA TRP A 162 -8.63 -8.50 -2.26
C TRP A 162 -9.21 -7.82 -1.04
N ILE A 163 -8.61 -6.71 -0.64
CA ILE A 163 -8.98 -5.96 0.56
C ILE A 163 -9.38 -4.53 0.20
N ALA A 164 -10.38 -3.99 0.88
CA ALA A 164 -10.70 -2.57 0.82
C ALA A 164 -9.70 -1.76 1.67
N ALA A 165 -9.26 -0.61 1.17
CA ALA A 165 -8.36 0.28 1.90
C ALA A 165 -8.94 0.74 3.24
N VAL A 166 -10.26 0.82 3.37
CA VAL A 166 -10.96 1.14 4.62
C VAL A 166 -10.75 0.07 5.70
N ASP A 167 -10.81 -1.21 5.35
CA ASP A 167 -10.53 -2.30 6.28
C ASP A 167 -9.06 -2.33 6.70
N PHE A 168 -8.16 -2.17 5.74
CA PHE A 168 -6.73 -2.04 6.01
C PHE A 168 -6.45 -0.88 6.99
N ALA A 169 -7.01 0.29 6.73
CA ALA A 169 -6.84 1.49 7.55
C ALA A 169 -7.37 1.29 8.98
N ARG A 170 -8.53 0.64 9.13
CA ARG A 170 -9.09 0.25 10.43
C ARG A 170 -8.12 -0.65 11.20
N MET A 171 -7.54 -1.64 10.53
CA MET A 171 -6.58 -2.58 11.14
C MET A 171 -5.29 -1.86 11.56
N VAL A 172 -4.78 -0.95 10.72
CA VAL A 172 -3.63 -0.10 11.08
C VAL A 172 -3.94 0.73 12.34
N ALA A 173 -5.08 1.44 12.37
CA ALA A 173 -5.46 2.25 13.53
C ALA A 173 -5.67 1.40 14.79
N THR A 174 -6.21 0.18 14.65
CA THR A 174 -6.33 -0.78 15.75
C THR A 174 -4.97 -1.19 16.29
N ALA A 175 -3.99 -1.47 15.40
CA ALA A 175 -2.64 -1.85 15.81
C ALA A 175 -1.93 -0.72 16.58
N PHE A 176 -2.13 0.53 16.18
CA PHE A 176 -1.56 1.68 16.90
C PHE A 176 -2.06 1.81 18.33
N LYS A 177 -3.29 1.37 18.63
CA LYS A 177 -3.88 1.36 19.98
C LYS A 177 -3.41 0.21 20.87
N LYS A 178 -2.82 -0.85 20.28
CA LYS A 178 -2.48 -2.10 20.99
C LYS A 178 -0.98 -2.23 21.23
N PRO A 179 -0.50 -2.20 22.48
CA PRO A 179 0.90 -2.45 22.81
C PRO A 179 1.40 -3.82 22.30
N GLU A 180 0.55 -4.84 22.33
CA GLU A 180 0.83 -6.19 21.87
C GLU A 180 1.01 -6.31 20.35
N ALA A 181 0.73 -5.26 19.59
CA ALA A 181 1.01 -5.19 18.17
C ALA A 181 2.47 -4.82 17.85
N ARG A 182 3.25 -4.42 18.85
CA ARG A 182 4.65 -4.04 18.66
C ARG A 182 5.52 -5.23 18.28
N ASN A 183 6.52 -4.97 17.45
CA ASN A 183 7.49 -5.93 16.94
C ASN A 183 6.85 -7.12 16.21
N LYS A 184 5.79 -6.83 15.46
CA LYS A 184 5.05 -7.84 14.69
C LYS A 184 4.96 -7.50 13.20
N ILE A 185 4.87 -8.57 12.41
CA ILE A 185 4.56 -8.55 10.98
C ILE A 185 3.13 -9.10 10.82
N PHE A 186 2.29 -8.34 10.14
CA PHE A 186 0.88 -8.64 9.95
C PHE A 186 0.57 -9.00 8.50
N PHE A 187 0.24 -10.25 8.23
CA PHE A 187 -0.35 -10.64 6.95
C PHE A 187 -1.83 -10.26 6.95
N ILE A 188 -2.25 -9.49 5.95
CA ILE A 188 -3.63 -8.98 5.86
C ILE A 188 -4.21 -9.41 4.51
N HIS A 189 -5.06 -10.42 4.55
CA HIS A 189 -5.77 -10.93 3.38
C HIS A 189 -7.21 -10.43 3.42
N GLY A 190 -7.73 -9.98 2.28
CA GLY A 190 -9.14 -9.60 2.17
C GLY A 190 -10.08 -10.79 2.35
N PRO A 191 -11.40 -10.53 2.45
CA PRO A 191 -12.37 -11.58 2.77
C PRO A 191 -12.62 -12.55 1.60
N GLU A 192 -12.33 -12.13 0.38
CA GLU A 192 -12.65 -12.88 -0.84
C GLU A 192 -11.43 -13.02 -1.75
N LYS A 193 -11.37 -14.16 -2.43
CA LYS A 193 -10.28 -14.53 -3.35
C LYS A 193 -10.78 -14.60 -4.78
N TYR A 194 -10.13 -13.88 -5.68
CA TYR A 194 -10.51 -13.79 -7.09
C TYR A 194 -9.31 -13.96 -8.02
N LEU A 195 -9.55 -14.49 -9.21
CA LEU A 195 -8.67 -14.26 -10.34
C LEU A 195 -8.78 -12.79 -10.77
N MET A 196 -7.68 -12.24 -11.24
CA MET A 196 -7.60 -10.84 -11.67
C MET A 196 -8.67 -10.47 -12.72
N LYS A 197 -8.89 -11.37 -13.70
CA LYS A 197 -9.89 -11.18 -14.74
C LYS A 197 -11.30 -11.12 -14.14
N ASP A 198 -11.62 -12.07 -13.26
CA ASP A 198 -12.98 -12.22 -12.74
C ASP A 198 -13.38 -11.01 -11.88
N ILE A 199 -12.46 -10.53 -11.05
CA ILE A 199 -12.73 -9.34 -10.23
C ILE A 199 -12.86 -8.08 -11.09
N LEU A 200 -12.02 -7.93 -12.11
CA LEU A 200 -12.09 -6.78 -13.00
C LEU A 200 -13.37 -6.79 -13.85
N GLU A 201 -13.85 -7.97 -14.30
CA GLU A 201 -15.13 -8.10 -14.99
C GLU A 201 -16.31 -7.75 -14.06
N LYS A 202 -16.31 -8.25 -12.82
CA LYS A 202 -17.33 -7.90 -11.82
C LYS A 202 -17.36 -6.40 -11.54
N TYR A 203 -16.20 -5.79 -11.35
CA TYR A 203 -16.06 -4.36 -11.10
C TYR A 203 -16.59 -3.53 -12.29
N CYS A 204 -16.16 -3.85 -13.52
CA CYS A 204 -16.62 -3.14 -14.71
C CYS A 204 -18.15 -3.25 -14.91
N ASN A 205 -18.74 -4.42 -14.70
CA ASN A 205 -20.17 -4.62 -14.85
C ASN A 205 -21.01 -3.68 -13.95
N HIS A 206 -20.45 -3.24 -12.83
CA HIS A 206 -21.13 -2.32 -11.90
C HIS A 206 -20.78 -0.85 -12.16
N GLN A 207 -19.51 -0.52 -12.34
CA GLN A 207 -19.07 0.88 -12.39
C GLN A 207 -18.94 1.44 -13.81
N TYR A 208 -18.73 0.55 -14.80
CA TYR A 208 -18.45 0.93 -16.19
C TYR A 208 -19.30 0.08 -17.14
N SER A 209 -20.62 0.29 -17.12
CA SER A 209 -21.60 -0.55 -17.87
C SER A 209 -21.36 -0.60 -19.38
N GLU A 210 -20.62 0.36 -19.94
CA GLU A 210 -20.16 0.41 -21.32
C GLU A 210 -19.02 -0.58 -21.61
N ILE A 211 -18.26 -1.01 -20.60
CA ILE A 211 -17.15 -1.96 -20.74
C ILE A 211 -17.70 -3.38 -20.70
N LYS A 212 -17.93 -3.98 -21.85
CA LYS A 212 -18.52 -5.32 -21.96
C LYS A 212 -17.53 -6.46 -21.80
N LYS A 213 -16.21 -6.19 -21.87
CA LYS A 213 -15.19 -7.24 -21.86
C LYS A 213 -13.86 -6.72 -21.33
N VAL A 214 -13.23 -7.53 -20.47
CA VAL A 214 -11.82 -7.34 -20.08
C VAL A 214 -10.90 -7.92 -21.15
N SER A 215 -10.00 -7.11 -21.66
CA SER A 215 -8.98 -7.53 -22.64
C SER A 215 -7.76 -8.07 -21.90
N ILE A 216 -7.26 -9.23 -22.31
CA ILE A 216 -6.00 -9.78 -21.81
C ILE A 216 -4.91 -9.49 -22.82
N VAL A 217 -3.91 -8.69 -22.45
CA VAL A 217 -2.78 -8.37 -23.31
C VAL A 217 -1.56 -9.19 -22.87
N PRO A 218 -0.99 -10.04 -23.75
CA PRO A 218 0.18 -10.84 -23.41
C PRO A 218 1.37 -9.97 -23.01
N LEU A 219 2.09 -10.37 -21.97
CA LEU A 219 3.22 -9.59 -21.43
C LEU A 219 4.34 -9.33 -22.46
N TRP A 220 4.56 -10.26 -23.39
CA TRP A 220 5.56 -10.06 -24.45
C TRP A 220 5.21 -8.88 -25.38
N MET A 221 3.91 -8.70 -25.70
CA MET A 221 3.44 -7.56 -26.50
C MET A 221 3.68 -6.23 -25.74
N ILE A 222 3.34 -6.20 -24.43
CA ILE A 222 3.56 -5.02 -23.60
C ILE A 222 5.04 -4.65 -23.55
N LYS A 223 5.94 -5.63 -23.43
CA LYS A 223 7.39 -5.41 -23.45
C LYS A 223 7.86 -4.80 -24.78
N ILE A 224 7.35 -5.28 -25.90
CA ILE A 224 7.68 -4.71 -27.23
C ILE A 224 7.19 -3.26 -27.31
N ILE A 225 5.93 -2.99 -26.96
CA ILE A 225 5.36 -1.63 -26.98
C ILE A 225 6.17 -0.70 -26.07
N ALA A 226 6.52 -1.15 -24.86
CA ALA A 226 7.31 -0.36 -23.93
C ALA A 226 8.70 0.02 -24.49
N VAL A 227 9.35 -0.90 -25.20
CA VAL A 227 10.64 -0.64 -25.86
C VAL A 227 10.47 0.34 -27.02
N LEU A 228 9.50 0.12 -27.90
CA LEU A 228 9.27 0.98 -29.07
C LEU A 228 8.85 2.41 -28.69
N THR A 229 8.11 2.57 -27.59
CA THR A 229 7.61 3.87 -27.13
C THR A 229 8.53 4.54 -26.12
N GLY A 230 9.56 3.84 -25.62
CA GLY A 230 10.39 4.31 -24.49
C GLY A 230 9.62 4.45 -23.18
N ASN A 231 8.40 3.86 -23.07
CA ASN A 231 7.54 4.01 -21.91
C ASN A 231 8.03 3.12 -20.75
N LYS A 232 8.71 3.75 -19.80
CA LYS A 232 9.27 3.09 -18.62
C LYS A 232 8.19 2.54 -17.69
N GLU A 233 7.09 3.26 -17.51
CA GLU A 233 5.98 2.81 -16.62
C GLU A 233 5.36 1.52 -17.15
N LEU A 234 5.16 1.43 -18.46
CA LEU A 234 4.63 0.22 -19.11
C LEU A 234 5.59 -0.96 -18.98
N LYS A 235 6.91 -0.71 -19.06
CA LYS A 235 7.94 -1.72 -18.84
C LYS A 235 7.92 -2.24 -17.38
N ASP A 236 7.81 -1.33 -16.43
CA ASP A 236 7.77 -1.65 -15.00
C ASP A 236 6.48 -2.44 -14.67
N ALA A 237 5.33 -2.02 -15.21
CA ALA A 237 4.08 -2.74 -15.09
C ALA A 237 4.16 -4.16 -15.67
N ALA A 238 4.70 -4.32 -16.89
CA ALA A 238 4.88 -5.65 -17.49
C ALA A 238 5.77 -6.57 -16.64
N SER A 239 6.80 -6.01 -16.00
CA SER A 239 7.70 -6.76 -15.12
C SER A 239 7.00 -7.17 -13.82
N LEU A 240 6.20 -6.27 -13.25
CA LEU A 240 5.40 -6.52 -12.05
C LEU A 240 4.37 -7.63 -12.28
N PHE A 241 3.61 -7.55 -13.36
CA PHE A 241 2.61 -8.57 -13.69
C PHE A 241 3.27 -9.91 -14.06
N ALA A 242 4.47 -9.91 -14.67
CA ALA A 242 5.24 -11.13 -14.90
C ALA A 242 5.73 -11.78 -13.59
N TYR A 243 5.98 -11.00 -12.56
CA TYR A 243 6.27 -11.49 -11.22
C TYR A 243 5.05 -12.18 -10.62
N PHE A 244 3.87 -11.55 -10.64
CA PHE A 244 2.64 -12.11 -10.08
C PHE A 244 2.10 -13.33 -10.83
N GLU A 245 2.47 -13.55 -12.10
CA GLU A 245 2.19 -14.82 -12.79
C GLU A 245 2.91 -16.02 -12.15
N LYS A 246 4.00 -15.78 -11.42
CA LYS A 246 4.88 -16.82 -10.85
C LYS A 246 4.75 -16.99 -9.35
N VAL A 247 4.26 -15.98 -8.66
CA VAL A 247 4.29 -15.93 -7.20
C VAL A 247 2.87 -15.87 -6.64
N ASN A 248 2.60 -16.73 -5.66
CA ASN A 248 1.36 -16.74 -4.91
C ASN A 248 1.46 -15.84 -3.67
N GLU A 249 0.31 -15.48 -3.12
CA GLU A 249 0.24 -14.87 -1.80
C GLU A 249 0.87 -15.77 -0.75
N LEU A 250 1.53 -15.16 0.21
CA LEU A 250 2.17 -15.83 1.34
C LEU A 250 1.51 -15.42 2.65
N GLY A 251 1.79 -16.21 3.69
CA GLY A 251 1.43 -15.95 5.07
C GLY A 251 0.02 -16.41 5.43
N ASN A 252 -0.22 -16.46 6.75
CA ASN A 252 -1.51 -16.79 7.34
C ASN A 252 -2.01 -15.55 8.10
N PRO A 253 -3.22 -15.03 7.80
CA PRO A 253 -3.80 -13.87 8.45
C PRO A 253 -4.45 -14.16 9.82
N ASP A 254 -4.52 -15.40 10.30
CA ASP A 254 -5.32 -15.78 11.48
C ASP A 254 -4.92 -15.01 12.74
N GLU A 255 -3.63 -14.94 13.05
CA GLU A 255 -3.13 -14.18 14.21
C GLU A 255 -3.37 -12.68 14.05
N THR A 256 -3.23 -12.17 12.83
CA THR A 256 -3.56 -10.78 12.50
C THR A 256 -5.04 -10.49 12.72
N ASN A 257 -5.92 -11.35 12.20
CA ASN A 257 -7.36 -11.23 12.31
C ASN A 257 -7.83 -11.31 13.77
N LYS A 258 -7.23 -12.19 14.55
CA LYS A 258 -7.49 -12.31 15.99
C LYS A 258 -7.11 -11.05 16.76
N LEU A 259 -5.98 -10.44 16.40
CA LEU A 259 -5.48 -9.25 17.10
C LEU A 259 -6.14 -7.97 16.61
N LEU A 260 -6.31 -7.78 15.30
CA LEU A 260 -6.71 -6.52 14.69
C LEU A 260 -8.16 -6.49 14.17
N GLY A 261 -8.87 -7.63 14.23
CA GLY A 261 -10.16 -7.84 13.58
C GLY A 261 -9.98 -8.16 12.09
N LYS A 262 -10.79 -9.06 11.56
CA LYS A 262 -10.72 -9.47 10.15
C LYS A 262 -11.26 -8.38 9.21
N PRO A 263 -10.78 -8.32 7.96
CA PRO A 263 -11.43 -7.54 6.92
C PRO A 263 -12.86 -8.07 6.64
N GLU A 264 -13.81 -7.17 6.43
CA GLU A 264 -15.23 -7.52 6.27
C GLU A 264 -15.87 -6.93 5.01
N THR A 265 -15.16 -6.04 4.32
CA THR A 265 -15.66 -5.39 3.12
C THR A 265 -15.42 -6.31 1.92
N THR A 266 -16.50 -6.96 1.46
CA THR A 266 -16.52 -7.73 0.20
C THR A 266 -16.46 -6.81 -1.01
N LEU A 267 -16.15 -7.34 -2.20
CA LEU A 267 -16.18 -6.58 -3.45
C LEU A 267 -17.54 -5.89 -3.64
N GLU A 268 -18.62 -6.60 -3.39
CA GLU A 268 -19.97 -6.05 -3.53
C GLU A 268 -20.21 -4.87 -2.59
N LYS A 269 -19.88 -5.00 -1.31
CA LYS A 269 -19.99 -3.91 -0.33
C LYS A 269 -19.13 -2.70 -0.73
N TRP A 270 -17.91 -2.95 -1.21
CA TRP A 270 -17.01 -1.89 -1.64
C TRP A 270 -17.56 -1.14 -2.85
N ILE A 271 -18.06 -1.83 -3.86
CA ILE A 271 -18.70 -1.22 -5.03
C ILE A 271 -19.93 -0.38 -4.62
N HIS A 272 -20.80 -0.91 -3.75
CA HIS A 272 -21.98 -0.18 -3.30
C HIS A 272 -21.62 1.07 -2.47
N SER A 273 -20.46 1.15 -1.84
CA SER A 273 -20.05 2.34 -1.09
C SER A 273 -19.90 3.59 -1.97
N PHE A 274 -19.61 3.43 -3.27
CA PHE A 274 -19.58 4.55 -4.22
C PHE A 274 -20.96 5.13 -4.53
N LEU A 275 -22.01 4.29 -4.52
CA LEU A 275 -23.38 4.72 -4.79
C LEU A 275 -23.98 5.58 -3.66
N ILE A 276 -23.40 5.49 -2.46
CA ILE A 276 -23.87 6.26 -1.29
C ILE A 276 -23.17 7.63 -1.21
N GLN A 277 -22.05 7.80 -1.90
CA GLN A 277 -21.26 9.04 -1.91
C GLN A 277 -21.52 9.93 -3.15
N ALA A 278 -22.27 9.45 -4.14
CA ALA A 278 -22.69 10.17 -5.34
C ALA A 278 -24.10 10.77 -5.15
#